data_43b01fe120393faeaa1b3696f163b213
#
_entry.id   43b01fe120393faeaa1b3696f163b213
#
_cell.length_a   1.000
_cell.length_b   1.000
_cell.length_c   1.000
_cell.angle_alpha   90.00
_cell.angle_beta   90.00
_cell.angle_gamma   90.00
#
_symmetry.space_group_name_H-M   'P 1'
#
loop_
_entity.id
_entity.type
_entity.pdbx_description
1 polymer ?
#
loop_
_entity_poly.entity_id
_entity_poly.type
_entity_poly.pdbx_seq_one_letter_code
_entity_poly.pdbx_strand_id
1 'polypeptide(L)'
;MNELNIAKTLILKRKEKGITQDELANYIGVSKASVSKWETGQSYPDITFLPQLATYFNITVDELICYEPQMMKEDINKLYNKLCKDFTVKLFDEVMDEIREIIKKYYS
;
A
#
# COMPACT_ATOMS: atom_id res chain seq x y z
N MET A 1 -5.73 11.71 -7.31
CA MET A 1 -6.89 10.90 -6.94
C MET A 1 -6.45 9.66 -6.18
N ASN A 2 -7.22 9.28 -5.18
CA ASN A 2 -6.88 8.12 -4.35
C ASN A 2 -7.56 6.88 -4.91
N GLU A 3 -6.77 5.89 -5.27
CA GLU A 3 -7.29 4.65 -5.83
C GLU A 3 -6.80 3.48 -5.01
N LEU A 4 -7.64 2.46 -4.90
CA LEU A 4 -7.27 1.20 -4.28
C LEU A 4 -6.55 0.34 -5.31
N ASN A 5 -5.38 -0.15 -4.96
CA ASN A 5 -4.54 -0.93 -5.86
C ASN A 5 -4.51 -2.41 -5.50
N ILE A 6 -5.65 -2.93 -5.10
CA ILE A 6 -5.79 -4.33 -4.67
C ILE A 6 -5.34 -5.28 -5.78
N ALA A 7 -5.72 -5.00 -7.03
CA ALA A 7 -5.39 -5.87 -8.15
C ALA A 7 -3.89 -6.12 -8.27
N LYS A 8 -3.11 -5.05 -8.27
CA LYS A 8 -1.65 -5.16 -8.37
C LYS A 8 -1.05 -5.92 -7.21
N THR A 9 -1.50 -5.61 -6.00
CA THR A 9 -0.98 -6.24 -4.80
C THR A 9 -1.30 -7.74 -4.78
N LEU A 10 -2.52 -8.11 -5.16
CA LEU A 10 -2.90 -9.52 -5.21
C LEU A 10 -2.04 -10.29 -6.20
N ILE A 11 -1.84 -9.76 -7.39
CA ILE A 11 -1.01 -10.41 -8.41
C ILE A 11 0.43 -10.57 -7.89
N LEU A 12 1.00 -9.50 -7.36
CA LEU A 12 2.37 -9.50 -6.87
C LEU A 12 2.56 -10.51 -5.74
N LYS A 13 1.69 -10.47 -4.73
CA LYS A 13 1.81 -11.33 -3.56
C LYS A 13 1.54 -12.79 -3.92
N ARG A 14 0.58 -13.04 -4.82
CA ARG A 14 0.30 -14.38 -5.28
C ARG A 14 1.51 -14.98 -6.01
N LYS A 15 2.15 -14.19 -6.86
CA LYS A 15 3.36 -14.63 -7.59
C LYS A 15 4.54 -14.83 -6.66
N GLU A 16 4.73 -13.95 -5.68
CA GLU A 16 5.78 -14.13 -4.67
C GLU A 16 5.62 -15.43 -3.91
N LYS A 17 4.38 -15.79 -3.61
CA LYS A 17 4.06 -17.03 -2.89
C LYS A 17 4.09 -18.26 -3.79
N GLY A 18 4.11 -18.08 -5.11
CA GLY A 18 4.17 -19.17 -6.06
C GLY A 18 2.88 -19.97 -6.16
N ILE A 19 1.74 -19.35 -5.92
CA ILE A 19 0.45 -20.03 -5.98
C ILE A 19 -0.38 -19.57 -7.17
N THR A 20 -1.34 -20.40 -7.56
CA THR A 20 -2.26 -20.09 -8.65
C THR A 20 -3.49 -19.34 -8.14
N GLN A 21 -4.28 -18.78 -9.07
CA GLN A 21 -5.57 -18.18 -8.73
C GLN A 21 -6.51 -19.19 -8.09
N ASP A 22 -6.49 -20.44 -8.56
CA ASP A 22 -7.30 -21.52 -7.99
C ASP A 22 -6.93 -21.80 -6.54
N GLU A 23 -5.64 -21.85 -6.24
CA GLU A 23 -5.16 -22.10 -4.89
C GLU A 23 -5.60 -20.99 -3.94
N LEU A 24 -5.48 -19.75 -4.37
CA LEU A 24 -5.93 -18.62 -3.57
C LEU A 24 -7.44 -18.66 -3.37
N ALA A 25 -8.18 -18.92 -4.44
CA ALA A 25 -9.65 -19.02 -4.37
C ALA A 25 -10.09 -20.10 -3.38
N ASN A 26 -9.45 -21.24 -3.42
CA ASN A 26 -9.75 -22.35 -2.51
C ASN A 26 -9.48 -21.98 -1.06
N TYR A 27 -8.38 -21.27 -0.82
CA TYR A 27 -8.04 -20.85 0.54
C TYR A 27 -9.08 -19.88 1.11
N ILE A 28 -9.48 -18.90 0.31
CA ILE A 28 -10.44 -17.87 0.74
C ILE A 28 -11.87 -18.42 0.77
N GLY A 29 -12.17 -19.42 -0.06
CA GLY A 29 -13.51 -19.99 -0.15
C GLY A 29 -14.38 -19.34 -1.21
N VAL A 30 -13.76 -18.87 -2.30
CA VAL A 30 -14.47 -18.24 -3.43
C VAL A 30 -14.12 -18.96 -4.72
N SER A 31 -14.75 -18.57 -5.82
CA SER A 31 -14.45 -19.13 -7.12
C SER A 31 -13.19 -18.53 -7.72
N LYS A 32 -12.53 -19.28 -8.61
CA LYS A 32 -11.39 -18.76 -9.38
C LYS A 32 -11.79 -17.51 -10.16
N ALA A 33 -13.01 -17.49 -10.69
CA ALA A 33 -13.51 -16.34 -11.43
C ALA A 33 -13.54 -15.08 -10.57
N SER A 34 -13.87 -15.20 -9.29
CA SER A 34 -13.83 -14.07 -8.37
C SER A 34 -12.42 -13.50 -8.21
N VAL A 35 -11.44 -14.38 -7.98
CA VAL A 35 -10.05 -13.96 -7.86
C VAL A 35 -9.58 -13.30 -9.16
N SER A 36 -9.93 -13.86 -10.30
CA SER A 36 -9.58 -13.28 -11.60
C SER A 36 -10.15 -11.86 -11.75
N LYS A 37 -11.38 -11.65 -11.35
CA LYS A 37 -12.01 -10.31 -11.41
C LYS A 37 -11.30 -9.33 -10.48
N TRP A 38 -10.90 -9.78 -9.30
CA TRP A 38 -10.15 -8.92 -8.38
C TRP A 38 -8.79 -8.51 -8.98
N GLU A 39 -8.11 -9.44 -9.63
CA GLU A 39 -6.78 -9.20 -10.20
C GLU A 39 -6.82 -8.38 -11.49
N THR A 40 -7.95 -8.35 -12.17
CA THR A 40 -8.11 -7.52 -13.39
C THR A 40 -8.75 -6.18 -13.11
N GLY A 41 -9.14 -5.92 -11.87
CA GLY A 41 -9.77 -4.65 -11.51
C GLY A 41 -11.24 -4.57 -11.86
N GLN A 42 -11.88 -5.66 -12.27
CA GLN A 42 -13.31 -5.69 -12.61
C GLN A 42 -14.20 -5.60 -11.36
N SER A 43 -13.73 -6.11 -10.24
CA SER A 43 -14.45 -6.02 -8.98
C SER A 43 -13.45 -6.04 -7.83
N TYR A 44 -13.95 -5.68 -6.63
CA TYR A 44 -13.15 -5.73 -5.42
C TYR A 44 -13.61 -6.89 -4.54
N PRO A 45 -12.70 -7.46 -3.73
CA PRO A 45 -13.10 -8.42 -2.71
C PRO A 45 -14.08 -7.77 -1.74
N ASP A 46 -15.04 -8.57 -1.25
CA ASP A 46 -15.88 -8.10 -0.17
C ASP A 46 -15.00 -7.76 1.05
N ILE A 47 -15.46 -6.79 1.84
CA ILE A 47 -14.69 -6.30 3.00
C ILE A 47 -14.34 -7.43 3.97
N THR A 48 -15.18 -8.46 4.05
CA THR A 48 -14.94 -9.62 4.92
C THR A 48 -13.74 -10.44 4.49
N PHE A 49 -13.32 -10.36 3.22
CA PHE A 49 -12.18 -11.09 2.72
C PHE A 49 -10.86 -10.34 2.89
N LEU A 50 -10.90 -9.03 3.15
CA LEU A 50 -9.68 -8.24 3.25
C LEU A 50 -8.76 -8.70 4.38
N PRO A 51 -9.24 -8.93 5.61
CA PRO A 51 -8.37 -9.44 6.66
C PRO A 51 -7.81 -10.83 6.35
N GLN A 52 -8.61 -11.69 5.71
CA GLN A 52 -8.17 -13.03 5.35
C GLN A 52 -7.04 -12.99 4.32
N LEU A 53 -7.18 -12.14 3.31
CA LEU A 53 -6.15 -11.96 2.28
C LEU A 53 -4.88 -11.38 2.88
N ALA A 54 -5.01 -10.36 3.72
CA ALA A 54 -3.86 -9.74 4.37
C ALA A 54 -3.12 -10.75 5.24
N THR A 55 -3.84 -11.52 6.02
CA THR A 55 -3.24 -12.55 6.88
C THR A 55 -2.55 -13.63 6.05
N TYR A 56 -3.19 -14.07 4.97
CA TYR A 56 -2.64 -15.11 4.10
C TYR A 56 -1.31 -14.67 3.50
N PHE A 57 -1.22 -13.40 3.08
CA PHE A 57 0.00 -12.86 2.48
C PHE A 57 0.96 -12.24 3.50
N ASN A 58 0.59 -12.29 4.78
CA ASN A 58 1.41 -11.73 5.87
C ASN A 58 1.71 -10.25 5.69
N ILE A 59 0.69 -9.49 5.32
CA ILE A 59 0.75 -8.04 5.17
C ILE A 59 -0.41 -7.42 5.94
N THR A 60 -0.40 -6.10 6.07
CA THR A 60 -1.53 -5.38 6.66
C THR A 60 -2.61 -5.14 5.62
N VAL A 61 -3.83 -4.83 6.07
CA VAL A 61 -4.90 -4.45 5.15
C VAL A 61 -4.52 -3.19 4.39
N ASP A 62 -3.85 -2.24 5.03
CA ASP A 62 -3.37 -1.02 4.38
C ASP A 62 -2.43 -1.33 3.21
N GLU A 63 -1.51 -2.26 3.41
CA GLU A 63 -0.60 -2.69 2.36
C GLU A 63 -1.36 -3.38 1.23
N LEU A 64 -2.37 -4.18 1.59
CA LEU A 64 -3.17 -4.91 0.61
C LEU A 64 -3.90 -3.96 -0.33
N ILE A 65 -4.52 -2.91 0.19
CA ILE A 65 -5.26 -1.97 -0.63
C ILE A 65 -4.38 -0.89 -1.26
N CYS A 66 -3.15 -0.75 -0.82
CA CYS A 66 -2.18 0.22 -1.34
C CYS A 66 -2.76 1.63 -1.43
N TYR A 67 -3.50 2.04 -0.40
CA TYR A 67 -4.12 3.36 -0.38
C TYR A 67 -3.10 4.41 0.03
N GLU A 68 -2.91 5.42 -0.81
CA GLU A 68 -2.00 6.51 -0.54
C GLU A 68 -2.73 7.85 -0.66
N PRO A 69 -2.91 8.58 0.44
CA PRO A 69 -3.48 9.92 0.36
C PRO A 69 -2.58 10.84 -0.46
N GLN A 70 -3.17 11.53 -1.43
CA GLN A 70 -2.42 12.41 -2.32
C GLN A 70 -1.65 13.50 -1.56
N MET A 71 -2.25 14.05 -0.52
CA MET A 71 -1.61 15.08 0.30
C MET A 71 -0.31 14.59 0.90
N MET A 72 -0.26 13.33 1.32
CA MET A 72 0.94 12.73 1.90
C MET A 72 2.07 12.65 0.87
N LYS A 73 1.75 12.32 -0.37
CA LYS A 73 2.74 12.29 -1.46
C LYS A 73 3.33 13.66 -1.72
N GLU A 74 2.50 14.69 -1.71
CA GLU A 74 2.96 16.06 -1.91
C GLU A 74 3.91 16.50 -0.79
N ASP A 75 3.58 16.16 0.44
CA ASP A 75 4.44 16.49 1.58
C ASP A 75 5.78 15.76 1.52
N ILE A 76 5.78 14.50 1.11
CA ILE A 76 7.01 13.73 0.94
C ILE A 76 7.88 14.35 -0.15
N ASN A 77 7.28 14.76 -1.27
CA ASN A 77 8.00 15.41 -2.35
C ASN A 77 8.60 16.73 -1.92
N LYS A 78 7.87 17.52 -1.15
CA LYS A 78 8.38 18.78 -0.61
C LYS A 78 9.57 18.55 0.32
N LEU A 79 9.47 17.55 1.18
CA LEU A 79 10.56 17.20 2.08
C LEU A 79 11.80 16.78 1.31
N TYR A 80 11.62 15.92 0.31
CA TYR A 80 12.72 15.46 -0.52
C TYR A 80 13.42 16.61 -1.22
N ASN A 81 12.66 17.52 -1.82
CA ASN A 81 13.21 18.68 -2.50
C ASN A 81 13.98 19.57 -1.53
N LYS A 82 13.45 19.75 -0.33
CA LYS A 82 14.10 20.57 0.68
C LYS A 82 15.40 19.94 1.13
N LEU A 83 15.43 18.64 1.34
CA LEU A 83 16.66 17.93 1.71
C LEU A 83 17.72 18.10 0.64
N CYS A 84 17.36 18.00 -0.64
CA CYS A 84 18.29 18.17 -1.73
C CYS A 84 18.86 19.59 -1.80
N LYS A 85 18.05 20.59 -1.50
CA LYS A 85 18.47 21.99 -1.57
C LYS A 85 19.27 22.43 -0.36
N ASP A 86 18.84 22.02 0.82
CA ASP A 86 19.31 22.55 2.08
C ASP A 86 20.31 21.65 2.80
N PHE A 87 20.52 20.45 2.31
CA PHE A 87 21.36 19.46 2.99
C PHE A 87 22.77 19.99 3.32
N THR A 88 23.35 20.77 2.42
CA THR A 88 24.70 21.31 2.61
C THR A 88 24.71 22.64 3.38
N VAL A 89 23.56 23.26 3.56
CA VAL A 89 23.45 24.59 4.15
C VAL A 89 22.92 24.56 5.57
N LYS A 90 21.91 23.71 5.81
CA LYS A 90 21.28 23.62 7.11
C LYS A 90 21.90 22.54 7.97
N LEU A 91 21.83 22.76 9.27
CA LEU A 91 22.26 21.75 10.22
C LEU A 91 21.32 20.55 10.16
N PHE A 92 21.90 19.37 10.36
CA PHE A 92 21.16 18.11 10.36
C PHE A 92 19.96 18.15 11.33
N ASP A 93 20.13 18.77 12.49
CA ASP A 93 19.07 18.86 13.49
C ASP A 93 17.84 19.59 12.98
N GLU A 94 18.00 20.66 12.21
CA GLU A 94 16.89 21.39 11.64
C GLU A 94 16.09 20.55 10.67
N VAL A 95 16.78 19.78 9.85
CA VAL A 95 16.13 18.87 8.90
C VAL A 95 15.37 17.78 9.64
N MET A 96 15.95 17.24 10.69
CA MET A 96 15.29 16.21 11.49
C MET A 96 14.05 16.75 12.20
N ASP A 97 14.07 17.98 12.65
CA ASP A 97 12.91 18.60 13.27
C ASP A 97 11.75 18.72 12.28
N GLU A 98 12.04 19.10 11.04
CA GLU A 98 11.02 19.18 9.99
C GLU A 98 10.41 17.81 9.67
N ILE A 99 11.25 16.78 9.62
CA ILE A 99 10.79 15.41 9.40
C ILE A 99 9.84 15.00 10.53
N ARG A 100 10.20 15.28 11.77
CA ARG A 100 9.37 14.98 12.93
C ARG A 100 8.02 15.66 12.85
N GLU A 101 7.98 16.91 12.43
CA GLU A 101 6.72 17.64 12.28
C GLU A 101 5.81 17.01 11.24
N ILE A 102 6.35 16.61 10.12
CA ILE A 102 5.57 15.95 9.07
C ILE A 102 5.03 14.61 9.56
N ILE A 103 5.86 13.82 10.20
CA ILE A 103 5.45 12.53 10.77
C ILE A 103 4.33 12.74 11.80
N LYS A 104 4.50 13.71 12.69
CA LYS A 104 3.50 14.02 13.72
C LYS A 104 2.16 14.40 13.12
N LYS A 105 2.18 15.15 12.02
CA LYS A 105 0.97 15.58 11.33
C LYS A 105 0.15 14.42 10.79
N TYR A 106 0.81 13.39 10.28
CA TYR A 106 0.14 12.27 9.61
C TYR A 106 -0.01 11.01 10.47
N TYR A 107 0.73 10.89 11.55
CA TYR A 107 0.77 9.66 12.36
C TYR A 107 0.46 9.86 13.84
N SER A 108 0.08 11.03 14.22
CA SER A 108 -0.28 11.30 15.62
C SER A 108 -1.72 10.96 15.95
#